data_7f9d3b8e65fda31515a9cd36c1833143
#
_entry.id   7f9d3b8e65fda31515a9cd36c1833143
#
_cell.length_a   1.000
_cell.length_b   1.000
_cell.length_c   1.000
_cell.angle_alpha   90.00
_cell.angle_beta   90.00
_cell.angle_gamma   90.00
#
_symmetry.space_group_name_H-M   'P 1'
#
loop_
_entity.id
_entity.type
_entity.pdbx_description
1 polymer ?
#
loop_
_entity_poly.entity_id
_entity_poly.type
_entity_poly.pdbx_seq_one_letter_code
_entity_poly.pdbx_strand_id
1 'polypeptide(L)'
;MTDQELDRILRRAMLRAAEEEFQAVLSTPDTLPPASPRHERSMQRMCRDPLAWARRQVRPFWQQALRTAAMLALACALTLAALLTASPEARARVKNWFLERGDHGAVYTFSGDQPEEELPRYVLEDVPDGYALDDGQTFDTPLLVGEFYTNADGKRLYFQYHYMFDGAAMSVSTEHVTIYDITFDGCPAQLFISDLPDKISNALVWVDEEANIQFMVDGFFDSDELCEIARSVRKK
;
A
#
# COMPACT_ATOMS: atom_id res chain seq x y z
N MET A 1 33.79 -57.05 49.75
CA MET A 1 33.69 -55.56 49.59
C MET A 1 32.27 -55.30 49.26
N THR A 2 31.60 -54.61 50.11
CA THR A 2 30.19 -54.26 49.89
C THR A 2 30.08 -53.01 49.01
N ASP A 3 28.96 -52.85 48.28
CA ASP A 3 28.74 -51.70 47.38
C ASP A 3 28.86 -50.36 48.11
N GLN A 4 28.50 -50.35 49.39
CA GLN A 4 28.65 -49.16 50.26
C GLN A 4 30.11 -48.80 50.59
N GLU A 5 30.99 -49.81 50.67
CA GLU A 5 32.44 -49.60 50.87
C GLU A 5 33.08 -49.04 49.59
N LEU A 6 32.66 -49.60 48.42
CA LEU A 6 33.13 -49.10 47.13
C LEU A 6 32.74 -47.66 46.91
N ASP A 7 31.48 -47.33 47.16
CA ASP A 7 30.97 -45.96 46.97
C ASP A 7 31.71 -44.95 47.92
N ARG A 8 32.00 -45.34 49.13
CA ARG A 8 32.78 -44.54 50.10
C ARG A 8 34.22 -44.29 49.66
N ILE A 9 34.85 -45.32 49.06
CA ILE A 9 36.22 -45.20 48.50
C ILE A 9 36.24 -44.33 47.28
N LEU A 10 35.27 -44.53 46.36
CA LEU A 10 35.15 -43.74 45.14
C LEU A 10 34.93 -42.26 45.44
N ARG A 11 34.01 -41.95 46.36
CA ARG A 11 33.74 -40.58 46.79
C ARG A 11 34.97 -39.88 47.42
N ARG A 12 35.76 -40.62 48.23
CA ARG A 12 37.01 -40.06 48.77
C ARG A 12 38.06 -39.84 47.70
N ALA A 13 38.18 -40.74 46.75
CA ALA A 13 39.10 -40.61 45.59
C ALA A 13 38.76 -39.40 44.74
N MET A 14 37.45 -39.20 44.42
CA MET A 14 36.99 -38.07 43.67
C MET A 14 37.19 -36.73 44.36
N LEU A 15 36.95 -36.67 45.70
CA LEU A 15 37.18 -35.46 46.46
C LEU A 15 38.69 -35.11 46.53
N ARG A 16 39.57 -36.11 46.68
CA ARG A 16 41.03 -35.86 46.64
C ARG A 16 41.50 -35.40 45.27
N ALA A 17 41.02 -36.00 44.17
CA ALA A 17 41.35 -35.59 42.84
C ALA A 17 40.89 -34.15 42.56
N ALA A 18 39.68 -33.78 42.98
CA ALA A 18 39.17 -32.41 42.83
C ALA A 18 39.97 -31.39 43.68
N GLU A 19 40.42 -31.79 44.89
CA GLU A 19 41.25 -30.95 45.74
C GLU A 19 42.67 -30.76 45.18
N GLU A 20 43.27 -31.78 44.62
CA GLU A 20 44.55 -31.71 43.92
C GLU A 20 44.49 -30.85 42.63
N GLU A 21 43.42 -30.96 41.84
CA GLU A 21 43.19 -30.10 40.69
C GLU A 21 43.00 -28.64 41.14
N PHE A 22 42.24 -28.39 42.18
CA PHE A 22 42.01 -27.06 42.71
C PHE A 22 43.30 -26.43 43.21
N GLN A 23 44.15 -27.19 43.96
CA GLN A 23 45.46 -26.74 44.42
C GLN A 23 46.46 -26.51 43.25
N ALA A 24 46.40 -27.32 42.21
CA ALA A 24 47.18 -27.14 41.00
C ALA A 24 46.81 -25.83 40.26
N VAL A 25 45.51 -25.51 40.18
CA VAL A 25 45.03 -24.23 39.61
C VAL A 25 45.47 -23.04 40.46
N LEU A 26 45.39 -23.13 41.79
CA LEU A 26 45.82 -22.05 42.68
C LEU A 26 47.33 -21.81 42.67
N SER A 27 48.14 -22.87 42.42
CA SER A 27 49.61 -22.78 42.37
C SER A 27 50.14 -22.34 40.99
N THR A 28 49.28 -22.30 39.98
CA THR A 28 49.68 -21.76 38.66
C THR A 28 49.78 -20.26 38.71
N PRO A 29 50.94 -19.64 38.37
CA PRO A 29 51.06 -18.20 38.36
C PRO A 29 50.00 -17.59 37.42
N ASP A 30 49.36 -16.54 37.92
CA ASP A 30 48.22 -15.88 37.27
C ASP A 30 48.66 -15.16 35.96
N THR A 31 48.90 -15.99 34.94
CA THR A 31 49.19 -15.54 33.57
C THR A 31 47.96 -15.42 32.70
N LEU A 32 46.82 -15.01 33.33
CA LEU A 32 45.62 -14.71 32.57
C LEU A 32 45.92 -13.54 31.63
N PRO A 33 45.61 -13.71 30.33
CA PRO A 33 45.78 -12.62 29.39
C PRO A 33 44.98 -11.40 29.85
N PRO A 34 45.45 -10.18 29.64
CA PRO A 34 44.75 -8.98 30.11
C PRO A 34 43.32 -8.97 29.56
N ALA A 35 42.38 -8.70 30.43
CA ALA A 35 40.97 -8.68 30.06
C ALA A 35 40.71 -7.72 28.92
N SER A 36 39.95 -8.13 27.93
CA SER A 36 39.65 -7.26 26.82
C SER A 36 38.89 -6.00 27.31
N PRO A 37 39.11 -4.81 26.66
CA PRO A 37 38.41 -3.58 27.08
C PRO A 37 36.88 -3.68 27.11
N ARG A 38 36.33 -4.64 26.38
CA ARG A 38 34.90 -4.96 26.38
C ARG A 38 34.50 -5.71 27.64
N HIS A 39 35.33 -6.62 28.07
CA HIS A 39 35.13 -7.39 29.31
C HIS A 39 35.21 -6.49 30.54
N GLU A 40 36.23 -5.63 30.63
CA GLU A 40 36.37 -4.67 31.74
C GLU A 40 35.18 -3.73 31.85
N ARG A 41 34.67 -3.17 30.76
CA ARG A 41 33.46 -2.34 30.75
C ARG A 41 32.23 -3.12 31.20
N SER A 42 32.13 -4.37 30.87
CA SER A 42 31.03 -5.24 31.30
C SER A 42 31.07 -5.51 32.78
N MET A 43 32.27 -5.81 33.32
CA MET A 43 32.50 -6.04 34.71
C MET A 43 32.26 -4.76 35.54
N GLN A 44 32.75 -3.61 35.09
CA GLN A 44 32.51 -2.32 35.76
C GLN A 44 31.01 -2.00 35.86
N ARG A 45 30.22 -2.28 34.78
CA ARG A 45 28.76 -2.11 34.81
C ARG A 45 28.07 -3.08 35.75
N MET A 46 28.52 -4.32 35.81
CA MET A 46 28.02 -5.33 36.75
C MET A 46 28.29 -4.91 38.20
N CYS A 47 29.50 -4.45 38.50
CA CYS A 47 29.86 -4.02 39.85
C CYS A 47 29.12 -2.75 40.27
N ARG A 48 28.81 -1.84 39.31
CA ARG A 48 28.11 -0.58 39.60
C ARG A 48 26.62 -0.78 39.91
N ASP A 49 25.96 -1.67 39.17
CA ASP A 49 24.53 -2.00 39.37
C ASP A 49 24.26 -3.45 38.95
N PRO A 50 24.44 -4.43 39.86
CA PRO A 50 24.29 -5.85 39.57
C PRO A 50 22.86 -6.23 39.20
N LEU A 51 21.85 -5.55 39.79
CA LEU A 51 20.44 -5.85 39.51
C LEU A 51 20.01 -5.36 38.11
N ALA A 52 20.44 -4.16 37.72
CA ALA A 52 20.17 -3.65 36.37
C ALA A 52 20.88 -4.47 35.30
N TRP A 53 22.11 -4.93 35.58
CA TRP A 53 22.84 -5.81 34.68
C TRP A 53 22.14 -7.17 34.50
N ALA A 54 21.73 -7.82 35.57
CA ALA A 54 21.00 -9.09 35.54
C ALA A 54 19.64 -8.94 34.80
N ARG A 55 18.89 -7.88 35.05
CA ARG A 55 17.63 -7.61 34.36
C ARG A 55 17.82 -7.42 32.84
N ARG A 56 18.96 -6.89 32.39
CA ARG A 56 19.26 -6.76 30.95
C ARG A 56 19.57 -8.10 30.30
N GLN A 57 20.25 -9.01 31.02
CA GLN A 57 20.54 -10.34 30.52
C GLN A 57 19.33 -11.27 30.48
N VAL A 58 18.41 -11.12 31.44
CA VAL A 58 17.21 -11.96 31.56
C VAL A 58 16.05 -11.49 30.69
N ARG A 59 16.17 -10.29 30.06
CA ARG A 59 15.11 -9.83 29.12
C ARG A 59 15.08 -10.76 27.90
N PRO A 60 13.99 -11.54 27.72
CA PRO A 60 13.91 -12.44 26.58
C PRO A 60 14.03 -11.65 25.29
N PHE A 61 14.82 -12.15 24.35
CA PHE A 61 15.04 -11.56 23.01
C PHE A 61 13.73 -11.17 22.32
N TRP A 62 12.68 -11.94 22.54
CA TRP A 62 11.33 -11.68 22.05
C TRP A 62 10.74 -10.33 22.44
N GLN A 63 10.99 -9.85 23.66
CA GLN A 63 10.47 -8.54 24.11
C GLN A 63 11.18 -7.38 23.43
N GLN A 64 12.46 -7.54 23.11
CA GLN A 64 13.20 -6.53 22.34
C GLN A 64 12.77 -6.55 20.88
N ALA A 65 12.61 -7.73 20.27
CA ALA A 65 12.11 -7.91 18.93
C ALA A 65 10.69 -7.35 18.76
N LEU A 66 9.81 -7.59 19.74
CA LEU A 66 8.43 -7.07 19.73
C LEU A 66 8.39 -5.54 19.80
N ARG A 67 9.26 -4.91 20.61
CA ARG A 67 9.35 -3.44 20.70
C ARG A 67 9.86 -2.81 19.39
N THR A 68 10.89 -3.39 18.79
CA THR A 68 11.41 -2.89 17.52
C THR A 68 10.39 -3.08 16.39
N ALA A 69 9.70 -4.21 16.35
CA ALA A 69 8.61 -4.44 15.38
C ALA A 69 7.45 -3.45 15.57
N ALA A 70 7.04 -3.18 16.82
CA ALA A 70 5.99 -2.20 17.11
C ALA A 70 6.39 -0.77 16.71
N MET A 71 7.65 -0.36 16.95
CA MET A 71 8.14 0.96 16.52
C MET A 71 8.22 1.09 15.00
N LEU A 72 8.64 0.04 14.31
CA LEU A 72 8.65 0.01 12.84
C LEU A 72 7.22 0.08 12.28
N ALA A 73 6.30 -0.70 12.83
CA ALA A 73 4.90 -0.65 12.42
C ALA A 73 4.27 0.74 12.63
N LEU A 74 4.57 1.39 13.77
CA LEU A 74 4.10 2.75 14.04
C LEU A 74 4.71 3.77 13.07
N ALA A 75 6.01 3.66 12.78
CA ALA A 75 6.67 4.53 11.81
C ALA A 75 6.08 4.36 10.41
N CYS A 76 5.85 3.12 9.96
CA CYS A 76 5.18 2.84 8.69
C CYS A 76 3.74 3.39 8.65
N ALA A 77 2.97 3.25 9.74
CA ALA A 77 1.62 3.79 9.81
C ALA A 77 1.61 5.33 9.76
N LEU A 78 2.55 6.00 10.44
CA LEU A 78 2.67 7.46 10.41
C LEU A 78 3.12 7.98 9.03
N THR A 79 4.07 7.28 8.38
CA THR A 79 4.50 7.66 7.02
C THR A 79 3.38 7.44 6.00
N LEU A 80 2.62 6.36 6.11
CA LEU A 80 1.47 6.11 5.26
C LEU A 80 0.38 7.18 5.50
N ALA A 81 0.07 7.50 6.75
CA ALA A 81 -0.88 8.55 7.08
C ALA A 81 -0.43 9.93 6.53
N ALA A 82 0.86 10.27 6.66
CA ALA A 82 1.41 11.51 6.10
C ALA A 82 1.33 11.54 4.57
N LEU A 83 1.62 10.43 3.88
CA LEU A 83 1.48 10.32 2.43
C LEU A 83 0.03 10.48 1.99
N LEU A 84 -0.92 9.84 2.68
CA LEU A 84 -2.34 9.95 2.38
C LEU A 84 -2.92 11.36 2.65
N THR A 85 -2.34 12.13 3.57
CA THR A 85 -2.77 13.51 3.84
C THR A 85 -2.11 14.52 2.91
N ALA A 86 -0.87 14.26 2.48
CA ALA A 86 -0.06 15.20 1.70
C ALA A 86 -0.23 15.08 0.19
N SER A 87 -0.69 13.91 -0.32
CA SER A 87 -0.79 13.66 -1.76
C SER A 87 -2.16 13.08 -2.12
N PRO A 88 -2.98 13.83 -2.89
CA PRO A 88 -4.23 13.31 -3.46
C PRO A 88 -3.98 12.08 -4.36
N GLU A 89 -2.84 12.04 -5.08
CA GLU A 89 -2.43 10.90 -5.92
C GLU A 89 -2.17 9.64 -5.09
N ALA A 90 -1.60 9.76 -3.88
CA ALA A 90 -1.38 8.62 -2.99
C ALA A 90 -2.71 8.09 -2.43
N ARG A 91 -3.69 8.97 -2.16
CA ARG A 91 -5.06 8.59 -1.78
C ARG A 91 -5.76 7.83 -2.90
N ALA A 92 -5.67 8.33 -4.13
CA ALA A 92 -6.22 7.67 -5.30
C ALA A 92 -5.66 6.27 -5.49
N ARG A 93 -4.34 6.09 -5.35
CA ARG A 93 -3.69 4.77 -5.45
C ARG A 93 -4.16 3.79 -4.37
N VAL A 94 -4.39 4.25 -3.15
CA VAL A 94 -4.91 3.39 -2.07
C VAL A 94 -6.37 3.01 -2.31
N LYS A 95 -7.19 3.92 -2.82
CA LYS A 95 -8.58 3.63 -3.23
C LYS A 95 -8.65 2.80 -4.51
N ASN A 96 -7.75 3.03 -5.47
CA ASN A 96 -7.66 2.30 -6.74
C ASN A 96 -6.97 0.93 -6.60
N TRP A 97 -6.70 0.45 -5.41
CA TRP A 97 -6.16 -0.90 -5.19
C TRP A 97 -7.13 -2.00 -5.62
N PHE A 98 -8.34 -1.66 -5.95
CA PHE A 98 -9.33 -2.55 -6.56
C PHE A 98 -9.41 -2.42 -8.08
N LEU A 99 -8.43 -1.82 -8.74
CA LEU A 99 -8.30 -1.88 -10.19
C LEU A 99 -7.79 -3.28 -10.56
N GLU A 100 -8.68 -4.17 -10.89
CA GLU A 100 -8.33 -5.47 -11.46
C GLU A 100 -7.91 -5.24 -12.91
N ARG A 101 -6.61 -5.30 -13.14
CA ARG A 101 -6.04 -5.36 -14.49
C ARG A 101 -6.13 -6.80 -14.98
N GLY A 102 -7.13 -7.09 -15.79
CA GLY A 102 -7.19 -8.32 -16.59
C GLY A 102 -6.39 -8.18 -17.88
N ASP A 103 -6.14 -9.30 -18.55
CA ASP A 103 -5.41 -9.34 -19.83
C ASP A 103 -6.11 -8.54 -20.94
N HIS A 104 -7.39 -8.20 -20.80
CA HIS A 104 -8.22 -7.56 -21.82
C HIS A 104 -9.02 -6.34 -21.32
N GLY A 105 -8.91 -5.95 -20.05
CA GLY A 105 -9.67 -4.83 -19.52
C GLY A 105 -9.20 -4.40 -18.14
N ALA A 106 -9.40 -3.13 -17.82
CA ALA A 106 -9.30 -2.59 -16.48
C ALA A 106 -10.72 -2.43 -15.91
N VAL A 107 -10.98 -3.02 -14.76
CA VAL A 107 -12.26 -2.90 -14.06
C VAL A 107 -12.05 -2.11 -12.79
N TYR A 108 -12.71 -0.98 -12.69
CA TYR A 108 -12.78 -0.19 -11.46
C TYR A 108 -13.88 -0.77 -10.57
N THR A 109 -13.51 -1.20 -9.39
CA THR A 109 -14.46 -1.61 -8.35
C THR A 109 -14.32 -0.66 -7.16
N PHE A 110 -15.44 -0.31 -6.56
CA PHE A 110 -15.51 0.66 -5.48
C PHE A 110 -16.02 0.00 -4.20
N SER A 111 -15.63 0.58 -3.07
CA SER A 111 -16.13 0.19 -1.76
C SER A 111 -16.77 1.40 -1.10
N GLY A 112 -17.91 1.22 -0.50
CA GLY A 112 -18.66 2.25 0.21
C GLY A 112 -20.15 2.03 0.16
N ASP A 113 -20.87 2.76 0.98
CA ASP A 113 -22.34 2.69 1.00
C ASP A 113 -22.92 3.37 -0.24
N GLN A 114 -24.03 2.84 -0.73
CA GLN A 114 -24.77 3.45 -1.82
C GLN A 114 -25.34 4.80 -1.34
N PRO A 115 -25.08 5.92 -2.06
CA PRO A 115 -25.67 7.20 -1.72
C PRO A 115 -27.20 7.15 -1.76
N GLU A 116 -27.83 7.81 -0.78
CA GLU A 116 -29.30 7.95 -0.74
C GLU A 116 -29.81 9.06 -1.67
N GLU A 117 -28.91 10.01 -2.03
CA GLU A 117 -29.24 11.14 -2.91
C GLU A 117 -29.18 10.72 -4.38
N GLU A 118 -30.02 11.35 -5.19
CA GLU A 118 -29.95 11.18 -6.65
C GLU A 118 -28.65 11.77 -7.20
N LEU A 119 -28.09 11.11 -8.22
CA LEU A 119 -26.86 11.54 -8.89
C LEU A 119 -27.06 12.94 -9.48
N PRO A 120 -26.21 13.94 -9.12
CA PRO A 120 -26.27 15.26 -9.72
C PRO A 120 -26.12 15.20 -11.23
N ARG A 121 -26.77 16.08 -11.94
CA ARG A 121 -26.69 16.13 -13.40
C ARG A 121 -25.47 16.92 -13.85
N TYR A 122 -24.71 16.32 -14.73
CA TYR A 122 -23.58 16.93 -15.41
C TYR A 122 -23.80 16.89 -16.93
N VAL A 123 -23.26 17.85 -17.60
CA VAL A 123 -23.34 17.97 -19.08
C VAL A 123 -21.96 18.36 -19.65
N LEU A 124 -21.72 17.98 -20.88
CA LEU A 124 -20.63 18.52 -21.69
C LEU A 124 -21.09 19.85 -22.29
N GLU A 125 -20.46 20.98 -21.90
CA GLU A 125 -20.79 22.28 -22.47
C GLU A 125 -20.20 22.44 -23.89
N ASP A 126 -18.95 21.98 -24.07
CA ASP A 126 -18.23 22.10 -25.34
C ASP A 126 -18.17 20.73 -26.05
N VAL A 127 -19.30 20.33 -26.64
CA VAL A 127 -19.34 19.17 -27.51
C VAL A 127 -18.63 19.51 -28.83
N PRO A 128 -17.67 18.70 -29.32
CA PRO A 128 -16.95 18.99 -30.56
C PRO A 128 -17.88 19.19 -31.77
N ASP A 129 -17.49 20.07 -32.67
CA ASP A 129 -18.25 20.36 -33.86
C ASP A 129 -18.58 19.09 -34.68
N GLY A 130 -19.83 19.00 -35.12
CA GLY A 130 -20.32 17.86 -35.87
C GLY A 130 -20.79 16.66 -35.07
N TYR A 131 -20.61 16.66 -33.73
CA TYR A 131 -21.19 15.65 -32.89
C TYR A 131 -22.57 16.07 -32.40
N ALA A 132 -23.51 15.13 -32.39
CA ALA A 132 -24.86 15.30 -31.88
C ALA A 132 -25.22 14.19 -30.92
N LEU A 133 -25.98 14.53 -29.88
CA LEU A 133 -26.47 13.58 -28.87
C LEU A 133 -27.33 12.51 -29.56
N ASP A 134 -27.05 11.24 -29.25
CA ASP A 134 -27.84 10.09 -29.70
C ASP A 134 -28.78 9.66 -28.55
N ASP A 135 -29.98 10.23 -28.54
CA ASP A 135 -30.98 9.94 -27.51
C ASP A 135 -31.35 8.45 -27.45
N GLY A 136 -31.17 7.70 -28.53
CA GLY A 136 -31.49 6.27 -28.58
C GLY A 136 -30.50 5.39 -27.85
N GLN A 137 -29.30 5.88 -27.60
CA GLN A 137 -28.24 5.15 -26.87
C GLN A 137 -27.95 5.75 -25.47
N THR A 138 -28.41 6.98 -25.21
CA THR A 138 -28.28 7.63 -23.91
C THR A 138 -29.08 6.90 -22.85
N PHE A 139 -28.50 6.72 -21.70
CA PHE A 139 -29.21 6.15 -20.52
C PHE A 139 -29.01 7.06 -19.30
N ASP A 140 -30.06 7.14 -18.53
CA ASP A 140 -30.17 8.00 -17.37
C ASP A 140 -30.86 7.27 -16.23
N THR A 141 -30.08 6.90 -15.20
CA THR A 141 -30.55 6.22 -14.01
C THR A 141 -30.20 7.03 -12.76
N PRO A 142 -30.80 6.77 -11.60
CA PRO A 142 -30.46 7.47 -10.35
C PRO A 142 -28.99 7.37 -9.92
N LEU A 143 -28.23 6.38 -10.42
CA LEU A 143 -26.87 6.11 -9.98
C LEU A 143 -25.83 6.20 -11.10
N LEU A 144 -26.25 6.21 -12.35
CA LEU A 144 -25.39 6.15 -13.52
C LEU A 144 -26.03 6.89 -14.69
N VAL A 145 -25.28 7.77 -15.32
CA VAL A 145 -25.66 8.47 -16.55
C VAL A 145 -24.61 8.20 -17.62
N GLY A 146 -25.05 7.93 -18.85
CA GLY A 146 -24.19 7.78 -20.00
C GLY A 146 -24.81 8.45 -21.23
N GLU A 147 -24.06 9.33 -21.87
CA GLU A 147 -24.42 10.10 -23.03
C GLU A 147 -23.54 9.70 -24.22
N PHE A 148 -24.17 9.38 -25.35
CA PHE A 148 -23.48 9.10 -26.59
C PHE A 148 -23.69 10.24 -27.57
N TYR A 149 -22.62 10.71 -28.13
CA TYR A 149 -22.62 11.69 -29.22
C TYR A 149 -22.01 11.03 -30.45
N THR A 150 -22.62 11.24 -31.60
CA THR A 150 -22.17 10.62 -32.87
C THR A 150 -22.00 11.72 -33.91
N ASN A 151 -20.93 11.65 -34.71
CA ASN A 151 -20.72 12.53 -35.83
C ASN A 151 -21.17 11.91 -37.15
N ALA A 152 -21.11 12.68 -38.28
CA ALA A 152 -21.51 12.22 -39.58
C ALA A 152 -20.68 11.02 -40.11
N ASP A 153 -19.45 10.82 -39.64
CA ASP A 153 -18.59 9.71 -39.98
C ASP A 153 -18.84 8.43 -39.17
N GLY A 154 -19.80 8.52 -38.19
CA GLY A 154 -20.12 7.43 -37.27
C GLY A 154 -19.12 7.27 -36.15
N LYS A 155 -18.20 8.22 -35.98
CA LYS A 155 -17.32 8.25 -34.78
C LYS A 155 -18.14 8.66 -33.57
N ARG A 156 -17.80 8.07 -32.43
CA ARG A 156 -18.52 8.29 -31.17
C ARG A 156 -17.67 9.06 -30.18
N LEU A 157 -18.34 9.90 -29.40
CA LEU A 157 -17.89 10.46 -28.15
C LEU A 157 -18.84 9.94 -27.07
N TYR A 158 -18.29 9.34 -26.04
CA TYR A 158 -19.05 8.80 -24.94
C TYR A 158 -18.69 9.54 -23.65
N PHE A 159 -19.67 10.05 -22.93
CA PHE A 159 -19.53 10.65 -21.64
C PHE A 159 -20.35 9.88 -20.63
N GLN A 160 -19.71 9.42 -19.55
CA GLN A 160 -20.34 8.64 -18.49
C GLN A 160 -19.90 9.18 -17.13
N TYR A 161 -20.82 9.13 -16.17
CA TYR A 161 -20.50 9.35 -14.76
C TYR A 161 -21.44 8.57 -13.85
N HIS A 162 -20.93 8.21 -12.67
CA HIS A 162 -21.70 7.45 -11.70
C HIS A 162 -21.14 7.63 -10.28
N TYR A 163 -21.96 7.36 -9.29
CA TYR A 163 -21.51 7.25 -7.92
C TYR A 163 -20.55 6.07 -7.71
N MET A 164 -19.54 6.25 -6.85
CA MET A 164 -18.64 5.20 -6.40
C MET A 164 -19.20 4.55 -5.13
N PHE A 165 -19.65 3.31 -5.23
CA PHE A 165 -20.20 2.53 -4.11
C PHE A 165 -19.97 1.04 -4.34
N ASP A 166 -20.18 0.20 -3.30
CA ASP A 166 -20.05 -1.26 -3.39
C ASP A 166 -20.98 -1.84 -4.47
N GLY A 167 -20.38 -2.55 -5.42
CA GLY A 167 -21.09 -3.12 -6.56
C GLY A 167 -21.16 -2.20 -7.79
N ALA A 168 -20.79 -0.93 -7.71
CA ALA A 168 -20.53 -0.11 -8.89
C ALA A 168 -19.22 -0.58 -9.55
N ALA A 169 -19.23 -0.72 -10.86
CA ALA A 169 -18.07 -1.08 -11.64
C ALA A 169 -18.06 -0.33 -12.98
N MET A 170 -16.87 0.14 -13.36
CA MET A 170 -16.63 0.68 -14.69
C MET A 170 -15.54 -0.16 -15.34
N SER A 171 -15.74 -0.57 -16.58
CA SER A 171 -14.74 -1.30 -17.34
C SER A 171 -14.24 -0.46 -18.50
N VAL A 172 -12.92 -0.43 -18.68
CA VAL A 172 -12.26 0.19 -19.83
C VAL A 172 -11.42 -0.89 -20.52
N SER A 173 -11.52 -0.99 -21.84
CA SER A 173 -10.66 -1.91 -22.59
C SER A 173 -9.20 -1.50 -22.44
N THR A 174 -8.33 -2.48 -22.20
CA THR A 174 -6.87 -2.26 -22.09
C THR A 174 -6.10 -2.94 -23.22
N GLU A 175 -6.80 -3.58 -24.14
CA GLU A 175 -6.18 -4.23 -25.29
C GLU A 175 -5.64 -3.15 -26.24
N HIS A 176 -4.33 -3.20 -26.52
CA HIS A 176 -3.62 -2.18 -27.32
C HIS A 176 -3.71 -0.75 -26.77
N VAL A 177 -3.74 -0.61 -25.44
CA VAL A 177 -3.85 0.68 -24.77
C VAL A 177 -2.75 0.83 -23.73
N THR A 178 -2.08 1.97 -23.71
CA THR A 178 -1.14 2.38 -22.65
C THR A 178 -1.86 3.28 -21.65
N ILE A 179 -1.73 2.98 -20.37
CA ILE A 179 -2.39 3.71 -19.28
C ILE A 179 -1.39 4.65 -18.60
N TYR A 180 -1.74 5.92 -18.51
CA TYR A 180 -0.97 6.95 -17.81
C TYR A 180 -1.74 7.44 -16.59
N ASP A 181 -1.12 7.35 -15.41
CA ASP A 181 -1.63 8.00 -14.20
C ASP A 181 -1.31 9.49 -14.26
N ILE A 182 -2.32 10.35 -14.21
CA ILE A 182 -2.19 11.81 -14.31
C ILE A 182 -2.99 12.51 -13.22
N THR A 183 -2.82 13.82 -13.09
CA THR A 183 -3.71 14.68 -12.32
C THR A 183 -4.49 15.54 -13.30
N PHE A 184 -5.81 15.51 -13.25
CA PHE A 184 -6.72 16.27 -14.10
C PHE A 184 -7.55 17.21 -13.23
N ASP A 185 -7.36 18.52 -13.41
CA ASP A 185 -8.02 19.57 -12.63
C ASP A 185 -7.97 19.37 -11.10
N GLY A 186 -6.83 18.86 -10.61
CA GLY A 186 -6.62 18.56 -9.19
C GLY A 186 -7.16 17.21 -8.74
N CYS A 187 -7.87 16.50 -9.59
CA CYS A 187 -8.41 15.17 -9.33
C CYS A 187 -7.45 14.08 -9.82
N PRO A 188 -7.39 12.93 -9.14
CA PRO A 188 -6.69 11.76 -9.66
C PRO A 188 -7.39 11.24 -10.91
N ALA A 189 -6.60 10.97 -11.95
CA ALA A 189 -7.12 10.56 -13.25
C ALA A 189 -6.21 9.55 -13.94
N GLN A 190 -6.78 8.80 -14.88
CA GLN A 190 -6.08 7.87 -15.76
C GLN A 190 -6.43 8.17 -17.22
N LEU A 191 -5.40 8.31 -18.03
CA LEU A 191 -5.50 8.53 -19.45
C LEU A 191 -5.13 7.24 -20.16
N PHE A 192 -6.05 6.73 -20.96
CA PHE A 192 -5.95 5.53 -21.76
C PHE A 192 -5.66 5.92 -23.20
N ILE A 193 -4.46 5.65 -23.67
CA ILE A 193 -4.02 5.99 -25.02
C ILE A 193 -3.86 4.73 -25.85
N SER A 194 -4.58 4.67 -26.95
CA SER A 194 -4.56 3.55 -27.88
C SER A 194 -3.32 3.57 -28.76
N ASP A 195 -2.71 2.39 -28.95
CA ASP A 195 -1.66 2.16 -29.95
C ASP A 195 -2.26 2.04 -31.38
N LEU A 196 -3.59 2.00 -31.48
CA LEU A 196 -4.35 1.87 -32.73
C LEU A 196 -5.42 2.98 -32.83
N PRO A 197 -5.03 4.25 -33.00
CA PRO A 197 -5.93 5.40 -32.87
C PRO A 197 -7.11 5.43 -33.87
N ASP A 198 -7.00 4.72 -34.99
CA ASP A 198 -8.08 4.62 -35.98
C ASP A 198 -9.12 3.53 -35.66
N LYS A 199 -8.83 2.64 -34.70
CA LYS A 199 -9.66 1.47 -34.39
C LYS A 199 -10.17 1.46 -32.97
N ILE A 200 -9.40 2.03 -32.04
CA ILE A 200 -9.68 2.02 -30.60
C ILE A 200 -9.63 3.47 -30.13
N SER A 201 -10.68 3.89 -29.43
CA SER A 201 -10.77 5.22 -28.83
C SER A 201 -9.79 5.40 -27.67
N ASN A 202 -9.44 6.64 -27.39
CA ASN A 202 -8.78 7.05 -26.17
C ASN A 202 -9.82 7.34 -25.10
N ALA A 203 -9.45 7.17 -23.82
CA ALA A 203 -10.34 7.47 -22.72
C ALA A 203 -9.62 8.24 -21.61
N LEU A 204 -10.34 9.17 -20.98
CA LEU A 204 -9.94 9.84 -19.76
C LEU A 204 -10.94 9.48 -18.66
N VAL A 205 -10.43 8.90 -17.59
CA VAL A 205 -11.21 8.57 -16.39
C VAL A 205 -10.67 9.38 -15.21
N TRP A 206 -11.54 10.09 -14.50
CA TRP A 206 -11.15 10.82 -13.29
C TRP A 206 -12.17 10.66 -12.19
N VAL A 207 -11.75 10.97 -10.97
CA VAL A 207 -12.54 10.81 -9.76
C VAL A 207 -12.63 12.14 -9.03
N ASP A 208 -13.84 12.62 -8.83
CA ASP A 208 -14.14 13.67 -7.87
C ASP A 208 -14.43 13.00 -6.51
N GLU A 209 -13.45 13.07 -5.61
CA GLU A 209 -13.56 12.43 -4.29
C GLU A 209 -14.55 13.18 -3.39
N GLU A 210 -14.73 14.49 -3.57
CA GLU A 210 -15.65 15.30 -2.74
C GLU A 210 -17.09 14.99 -3.11
N ALA A 211 -17.37 14.87 -4.41
CA ALA A 211 -18.69 14.50 -4.90
C ALA A 211 -18.96 12.98 -4.85
N ASN A 212 -17.95 12.14 -4.59
CA ASN A 212 -18.00 10.68 -4.67
C ASN A 212 -18.45 10.17 -6.04
N ILE A 213 -17.97 10.83 -7.11
CA ILE A 213 -18.35 10.53 -8.50
C ILE A 213 -17.12 10.18 -9.32
N GLN A 214 -17.23 9.13 -10.12
CA GLN A 214 -16.28 8.81 -11.19
C GLN A 214 -16.86 9.29 -12.52
N PHE A 215 -16.01 9.91 -13.32
CA PHE A 215 -16.31 10.39 -14.67
C PHE A 215 -15.45 9.65 -15.69
N MET A 216 -15.98 9.51 -16.89
CA MET A 216 -15.25 9.02 -18.06
C MET A 216 -15.68 9.79 -19.30
N VAL A 217 -14.70 10.18 -20.11
CA VAL A 217 -14.87 10.63 -21.50
C VAL A 217 -14.06 9.70 -22.39
N ASP A 218 -14.69 9.15 -23.41
CA ASP A 218 -14.10 8.22 -24.37
C ASP A 218 -14.42 8.68 -25.78
N GLY A 219 -13.41 8.65 -26.67
CA GLY A 219 -13.62 9.05 -28.05
C GLY A 219 -12.35 8.98 -28.91
N PHE A 220 -12.52 9.22 -30.21
CA PHE A 220 -11.43 9.23 -31.19
C PHE A 220 -10.77 10.61 -31.27
N PHE A 221 -10.24 11.05 -30.13
CA PHE A 221 -9.56 12.34 -29.95
C PHE A 221 -8.14 12.10 -29.46
N ASP A 222 -7.25 13.05 -29.68
CA ASP A 222 -5.94 12.98 -29.04
C ASP A 222 -6.04 13.32 -27.53
N SER A 223 -4.91 13.20 -26.81
CA SER A 223 -4.88 13.41 -25.36
C SER A 223 -5.28 14.82 -24.94
N ASP A 224 -4.90 15.83 -25.73
CA ASP A 224 -5.13 17.23 -25.39
C ASP A 224 -6.59 17.60 -25.67
N GLU A 225 -7.11 17.20 -26.82
CA GLU A 225 -8.52 17.36 -27.19
C GLU A 225 -9.44 16.65 -26.17
N LEU A 226 -9.08 15.42 -25.78
CA LEU A 226 -9.87 14.67 -24.78
C LEU A 226 -9.90 15.37 -23.42
N CYS A 227 -8.77 15.93 -23.00
CA CYS A 227 -8.71 16.74 -21.78
C CYS A 227 -9.50 18.05 -21.89
N GLU A 228 -9.54 18.70 -23.06
CA GLU A 228 -10.35 19.90 -23.28
C GLU A 228 -11.85 19.58 -23.20
N ILE A 229 -12.29 18.52 -23.86
CA ILE A 229 -13.68 18.04 -23.77
C ILE A 229 -14.05 17.74 -22.30
N ALA A 230 -13.20 17.01 -21.60
CA ALA A 230 -13.45 16.68 -20.18
C ALA A 230 -13.51 17.91 -19.28
N ARG A 231 -12.73 18.98 -19.58
CA ARG A 231 -12.81 20.27 -18.85
C ARG A 231 -14.12 21.01 -19.07
N SER A 232 -14.85 20.69 -20.12
CA SER A 232 -16.16 21.30 -20.38
C SER A 232 -17.29 20.71 -19.54
N VAL A 233 -17.03 19.65 -18.76
CA VAL A 233 -18.02 19.05 -17.87
C VAL A 233 -18.45 20.04 -16.81
N ARG A 234 -19.75 20.31 -16.71
CA ARG A 234 -20.35 21.19 -15.71
C ARG A 234 -21.54 20.53 -15.03
N LYS A 235 -21.70 20.88 -13.79
CA LYS A 235 -22.92 20.54 -13.03
C LYS A 235 -24.05 21.43 -13.52
N LYS A 236 -25.18 20.82 -13.87
CA LYS A 236 -26.37 21.50 -14.40
C LYS A 236 -27.20 22.15 -13.28
#